data_03b28f99f7b2bb213e8f720621bf4468
#
_entry.id   03b28f99f7b2bb213e8f720621bf4468
#
_cell.length_a   1.000
_cell.length_b   1.000
_cell.length_c   1.000
_cell.angle_alpha   90.00
_cell.angle_beta   90.00
_cell.angle_gamma   90.00
#
_symmetry.space_group_name_H-M   'P 1'
#
loop_
_entity.id
_entity.type
_entity.pdbx_description
1 polymer ?
#
loop_
_entity_poly.entity_id
_entity_poly.type
_entity_poly.pdbx_seq_one_letter_code
_entity_poly.pdbx_strand_id
1 'polypeptide(L)' 'MDNLQKFLSAINTLKSGTQYTVDGDINDENDFNNNVQWVTGEENGTAITTDTCPHSEITWTKVKQEMDKL' A
#
# COMPACT_ATOMS: atom_id res chain seq x y z
N MET A 1 -3.66 2.70 -17.21
CA MET A 1 -2.86 2.73 -15.97
C MET A 1 -2.01 1.47 -15.87
N ASP A 2 -0.77 1.62 -15.38
CA ASP A 2 0.04 0.44 -15.03
C ASP A 2 -0.37 -0.10 -13.65
N ASN A 3 0.20 -1.24 -13.25
CA ASN A 3 -0.16 -1.87 -11.99
C ASN A 3 0.17 -0.98 -10.78
N LEU A 4 1.26 -0.22 -10.83
CA LEU A 4 1.60 0.67 -9.74
C LEU A 4 0.56 1.77 -9.57
N GLN A 5 0.11 2.38 -10.66
CA GLN A 5 -0.92 3.41 -10.61
C GLN A 5 -2.25 2.84 -10.11
N LYS A 6 -2.60 1.62 -10.52
CA LYS A 6 -3.79 0.94 -10.03
C LYS A 6 -3.69 0.70 -8.52
N PHE A 7 -2.52 0.27 -8.05
CA PHE A 7 -2.29 0.06 -6.62
C PHE A 7 -2.46 1.35 -5.83
N LEU A 8 -1.84 2.44 -6.28
CA LEU A 8 -1.96 3.72 -5.60
C LEU A 8 -3.41 4.20 -5.53
N SER A 9 -4.16 4.02 -6.62
CA SER A 9 -5.57 4.36 -6.68
C SER A 9 -6.40 3.49 -5.73
N ALA A 10 -6.10 2.19 -5.67
CA ALA A 10 -6.79 1.26 -4.78
C ALA A 10 -6.60 1.64 -3.32
N ILE A 11 -5.36 1.97 -2.92
CA ILE A 11 -5.08 2.38 -1.55
C ILE A 11 -5.85 3.65 -1.20
N ASN A 12 -5.87 4.63 -2.10
CA ASN A 12 -6.61 5.87 -1.86
C ASN A 12 -8.11 5.63 -1.72
N THR A 13 -8.66 4.66 -2.44
CA THR A 13 -10.06 4.28 -2.35
C THR A 13 -10.38 3.59 -1.03
N LEU A 14 -9.50 2.68 -0.59
CA LEU A 14 -9.71 1.91 0.64
C LEU A 14 -9.48 2.75 1.90
N LYS A 15 -8.47 3.59 1.88
CA LYS A 15 -8.15 4.46 3.01
C LYS A 15 -7.40 5.69 2.53
N SER A 16 -8.13 6.76 2.26
CA SER A 16 -7.56 8.04 1.84
C SER A 16 -6.62 8.60 2.92
N GLY A 17 -5.50 9.19 2.46
CA GLY A 17 -4.54 9.81 3.38
C GLY A 17 -3.53 8.84 3.98
N THR A 18 -3.52 7.57 3.56
CA THR A 18 -2.54 6.59 4.01
C THR A 18 -1.14 7.00 3.57
N GLN A 19 -0.19 6.97 4.50
CA GLN A 19 1.21 7.26 4.23
C GLN A 19 1.99 5.97 4.06
N TYR A 20 2.66 5.82 2.94
CA TYR A 20 3.43 4.62 2.62
C TYR A 20 4.40 4.93 1.47
N THR A 21 5.38 4.04 1.28
CA THR A 21 6.29 4.10 0.13
C THR A 21 6.25 2.77 -0.60
N VAL A 22 6.45 2.81 -1.91
CA VAL A 22 6.46 1.60 -2.75
C VAL A 22 7.80 1.52 -3.47
N ASP A 23 8.43 0.36 -3.39
CA ASP A 23 9.71 0.08 -4.04
C ASP A 23 9.52 -1.06 -5.04
N GLY A 24 9.16 -0.72 -6.27
CA GLY A 24 8.91 -1.67 -7.35
C GLY A 24 7.44 -1.82 -7.69
N ASP A 25 7.14 -2.79 -8.54
CA ASP A 25 5.77 -3.05 -8.99
C ASP A 25 5.01 -3.91 -7.98
N ILE A 26 3.69 -3.78 -8.00
CA ILE A 26 2.79 -4.57 -7.16
C ILE A 26 1.92 -5.42 -8.08
N ASN A 27 2.33 -6.64 -8.33
CA ASN A 27 1.65 -7.56 -9.25
C ASN A 27 0.92 -8.70 -8.52
N ASP A 28 1.34 -9.02 -7.29
CA ASP A 28 0.76 -10.11 -6.51
C ASP A 28 0.91 -9.83 -5.02
N GLU A 29 0.42 -10.76 -4.20
CA GLU A 29 0.47 -10.61 -2.74
C GLU A 29 1.91 -10.56 -2.22
N ASN A 30 2.82 -11.29 -2.85
CA ASN A 30 4.22 -11.28 -2.45
C ASN A 30 4.82 -9.88 -2.61
N ASP A 31 4.55 -9.23 -3.74
CA ASP A 31 4.97 -7.84 -3.97
C ASP A 31 4.34 -6.90 -2.96
N PHE A 32 3.06 -7.09 -2.68
CA PHE A 32 2.35 -6.29 -1.68
C PHE A 32 3.01 -6.39 -0.30
N ASN A 33 3.48 -7.57 0.08
CA ASN A 33 4.13 -7.79 1.36
C ASN A 33 5.59 -7.31 1.41
N ASN A 34 6.28 -7.28 0.28
CA ASN A 34 7.72 -7.02 0.25
C ASN A 34 8.11 -5.65 -0.29
N ASN A 35 7.28 -5.06 -1.15
CA ASN A 35 7.63 -3.82 -1.84
C ASN A 35 7.00 -2.57 -1.24
N VAL A 36 6.19 -2.71 -0.20
CA VAL A 36 5.51 -1.56 0.43
C VAL A 36 6.00 -1.39 1.85
N GLN A 37 6.34 -0.14 2.20
CA GLN A 37 6.67 0.24 3.56
C GLN A 37 5.58 1.18 4.06
N TRP A 38 4.92 0.80 5.15
CA TRP A 38 3.80 1.57 5.72
C TRP A 38 4.32 2.45 6.83
N VAL A 39 3.99 3.73 6.77
CA VAL A 39 4.40 4.68 7.81
C VAL A 39 3.46 4.54 9.01
N THR A 40 4.03 4.19 10.17
CA THR A 40 3.26 4.00 11.40
C THR A 40 3.42 5.15 12.38
N GLY A 41 4.42 6.01 12.20
CA GLY A 41 4.65 7.15 13.07
C GLY A 41 5.91 7.89 12.68
N GLU A 42 6.35 8.74 13.58
CA GLU A 42 7.55 9.55 13.38
C GLU A 42 8.30 9.69 14.71
N GLU A 43 9.63 9.62 14.65
CA GLU A 43 10.48 9.81 15.81
C GLU A 43 11.70 10.63 15.40
N ASN A 44 11.95 11.74 16.09
CA ASN A 44 13.09 12.63 15.83
C ASN A 44 13.19 13.08 14.37
N GLY A 45 12.06 13.33 13.72
CA GLY A 45 12.01 13.74 12.33
C GLY A 45 12.18 12.60 11.32
N THR A 46 12.24 11.35 11.79
CA THR A 46 12.41 10.17 10.93
C THR A 46 11.13 9.35 10.95
N ALA A 47 10.63 8.98 9.76
CA ALA A 47 9.43 8.16 9.64
C ALA A 47 9.71 6.74 10.16
N ILE A 48 8.76 6.22 10.95
CA ILE A 48 8.79 4.82 11.41
C ILE A 48 7.95 4.02 10.43
N THR A 49 8.53 2.97 9.85
CA THR A 49 7.86 2.16 8.84
C THR A 49 7.81 0.69 9.21
N THR A 50 6.87 -0.04 8.61
CA THR A 50 6.74 -1.47 8.79
C THR A 50 6.43 -2.14 7.45
N ASP A 51 6.86 -3.39 7.29
CA ASP A 51 6.56 -4.18 6.10
C ASP A 51 5.12 -4.70 6.10
N THR A 52 4.54 -4.87 7.28
CA THR A 52 3.19 -5.39 7.43
C THR A 52 2.20 -4.24 7.49
N CYS A 53 1.17 -4.29 6.63
CA CYS A 53 0.16 -3.24 6.60
C CYS A 53 -0.54 -3.13 7.97
N PRO A 54 -0.48 -1.96 8.62
CA PRO A 54 -1.10 -1.76 9.93
C PRO A 54 -2.57 -1.40 9.86
N HIS A 55 -3.13 -1.28 8.65
CA HIS A 55 -4.50 -0.82 8.43
C HIS A 55 -5.42 -1.99 8.11
N SER A 56 -6.44 -2.22 8.92
CA SER A 56 -7.41 -3.30 8.70
C SER A 56 -8.24 -3.11 7.43
N GLU A 57 -8.38 -1.86 6.96
CA GLU A 57 -9.11 -1.55 5.73
C GLU A 57 -8.33 -1.95 4.47
N ILE A 58 -7.03 -2.17 4.60
CA ILE A 58 -6.14 -2.45 3.47
C ILE A 58 -5.61 -3.88 3.60
N THR A 59 -6.17 -4.78 2.80
CA THR A 59 -5.70 -6.16 2.67
C THR A 59 -5.45 -6.43 1.21
N TRP A 60 -4.61 -7.42 0.89
CA TRP A 60 -4.36 -7.76 -0.51
C TRP A 60 -5.65 -8.12 -1.25
N THR A 61 -6.55 -8.85 -0.61
CA THR A 61 -7.84 -9.19 -1.23
C THR A 61 -8.62 -7.94 -1.64
N LYS A 62 -8.70 -6.96 -0.74
CA LYS A 62 -9.42 -5.71 -1.02
C LYS A 62 -8.70 -4.86 -2.06
N VAL A 63 -7.37 -4.77 -1.96
CA VAL A 63 -6.54 -4.04 -2.92
C VAL A 63 -6.74 -4.61 -4.33
N LYS A 64 -6.65 -5.94 -4.46
CA LYS A 64 -6.82 -6.60 -5.75
C LYS A 64 -8.20 -6.34 -6.34
N GLN A 65 -9.24 -6.39 -5.51
CA GLN A 65 -10.59 -6.09 -5.94
C GLN A 65 -10.71 -4.68 -6.51
N GLU A 66 -10.11 -3.69 -5.86
CA GLU A 66 -10.13 -2.33 -6.35
C GLU A 66 -9.29 -2.15 -7.61
N MET A 67 -8.13 -2.79 -7.69
CA MET A 67 -7.29 -2.75 -8.88
C MET A 67 -8.01 -3.36 -10.08
N ASP A 68 -8.76 -4.43 -9.88
CA ASP A 68 -9.48 -5.12 -10.95
C ASP A 68 -10.63 -4.29 -11.52
N LYS A 69 -11.06 -3.25 -10.83
CA LYS A 69 -12.10 -2.32 -11.32
C LYS A 69 -11.55 -1.24 -12.25
N LEU A 70 -10.25 -1.11 -12.34
CA LEU A 70 -9.60 -0.01 -13.06
C LEU A 70 -9.16 -0.40 -14.48
#